data_bd608636fa23ccd0d4e5a94ad13d86de
#
_entry.id   bd608636fa23ccd0d4e5a94ad13d86de
#
_cell.length_a   1.000
_cell.length_b   1.000
_cell.length_c   1.000
_cell.angle_alpha   90.00
_cell.angle_beta   90.00
_cell.angle_gamma   90.00
#
_symmetry.space_group_name_H-M   'P 1'
#
loop_
_entity.id
_entity.type
_entity.pdbx_description
1 polymer ?
#
loop_
_entity_poly.entity_id
_entity_poly.type
_entity_poly.pdbx_seq_one_letter_code
_entity_poly.pdbx_strand_id
1 'polypeptide(L)'
;LSEGTHVASAAVLYNPEGEWSGGKYQLFQKVAKQLTQHQLDFDFVPADLLVEGLHEVKERRLWINGVSFGALVLSYSQILPMDLLNKLAVLARNGLPVIFVDGLPERACSGESLSSLLPLFEQAPLSQLPERLTAMGLEDITLSVPCPALRALHYLRPRGGHLYLFFNEDPAKAVDCQVTLSHGGEACFYDPWDNKAYRAQNDSHVLSLSLPPAGLAVAAFGGDWSDLPALPSLPERMEPLSLSRWKVECREGSSDSWQDITGQVPCPGNLSIALPHFSGFVRYTACFYVSESEAFRWLDLGRVGETAQVWINGQELGARISLPYA
;
A
#
# COMPACT_ATOMS: atom_id res chain seq x y z
N LEU A 1 -12.24 -7.46 2.56
CA LEU A 1 -12.18 -6.25 1.69
C LEU A 1 -13.31 -6.20 0.67
N SER A 2 -13.74 -7.35 0.14
CA SER A 2 -14.77 -7.42 -0.93
C SER A 2 -16.14 -6.82 -0.58
N GLU A 3 -16.43 -6.62 0.69
CA GLU A 3 -17.70 -6.06 1.17
C GLU A 3 -17.54 -4.68 1.81
N GLY A 4 -16.33 -4.12 1.84
CA GLY A 4 -16.05 -2.82 2.44
C GLY A 4 -16.20 -1.66 1.45
N THR A 5 -16.28 -0.44 1.98
CA THR A 5 -16.20 0.80 1.20
C THR A 5 -14.83 1.43 1.41
N HIS A 6 -14.14 1.74 0.32
CA HIS A 6 -12.86 2.45 0.36
C HIS A 6 -13.06 3.87 0.91
N VAL A 7 -12.17 4.30 1.78
CA VAL A 7 -12.15 5.67 2.32
C VAL A 7 -11.00 6.40 1.67
N ALA A 8 -11.31 7.29 0.74
CA ALA A 8 -10.34 8.07 0.01
C ALA A 8 -10.49 9.58 0.29
N SER A 9 -9.38 10.27 0.44
CA SER A 9 -9.33 11.72 0.71
C SER A 9 -9.80 12.53 -0.49
N ALA A 10 -9.36 12.16 -1.70
CA ALA A 10 -9.59 12.89 -2.92
C ALA A 10 -9.93 11.98 -4.10
N ALA A 11 -10.63 12.53 -5.09
CA ALA A 11 -10.71 11.96 -6.42
C ALA A 11 -9.61 12.56 -7.30
N VAL A 12 -8.88 11.75 -8.05
CA VAL A 12 -7.94 12.19 -9.07
C VAL A 12 -8.58 11.95 -10.43
N LEU A 13 -8.78 13.02 -11.20
CA LEU A 13 -9.42 12.90 -12.51
C LEU A 13 -8.51 12.13 -13.48
N TYR A 14 -9.05 11.08 -14.05
CA TYR A 14 -8.48 10.41 -15.23
C TYR A 14 -9.06 11.06 -16.48
N ASN A 15 -8.21 11.80 -17.19
CA ASN A 15 -8.58 12.60 -18.35
C ASN A 15 -7.56 12.39 -19.48
N PRO A 16 -7.68 11.32 -20.27
CA PRO A 16 -6.80 11.04 -21.39
C PRO A 16 -6.95 12.05 -22.53
N GLU A 17 -8.09 12.74 -22.64
CA GLU A 17 -8.34 13.78 -23.64
C GLU A 17 -7.34 14.93 -23.51
N GLY A 18 -6.90 15.25 -22.30
CA GLY A 18 -5.85 16.24 -22.07
C GLY A 18 -4.54 15.89 -22.78
N GLU A 19 -4.17 14.62 -22.79
CA GLU A 19 -3.01 14.10 -23.52
C GLU A 19 -3.26 14.08 -25.03
N TRP A 20 -4.42 13.61 -25.46
CA TRP A 20 -4.78 13.47 -26.88
C TRP A 20 -5.06 14.81 -27.56
N SER A 21 -5.30 15.88 -26.81
CA SER A 21 -5.59 17.21 -27.33
C SER A 21 -4.42 17.84 -28.11
N GLY A 22 -3.20 17.29 -28.01
CA GLY A 22 -1.99 17.82 -28.60
C GLY A 22 -1.43 19.06 -27.90
N GLY A 23 -2.01 19.48 -26.76
CA GLY A 23 -1.51 20.53 -25.91
C GLY A 23 -0.44 20.03 -24.90
N LYS A 24 0.08 20.96 -24.10
CA LYS A 24 0.93 20.59 -22.97
C LYS A 24 0.08 19.91 -21.89
N TYR A 25 0.61 18.84 -21.29
CA TYR A 25 -0.07 18.12 -20.22
C TYR A 25 0.92 17.56 -19.21
N GLN A 26 0.42 17.24 -18.03
CA GLN A 26 1.12 16.50 -17.00
C GLN A 26 0.46 15.14 -16.80
N LEU A 27 1.26 14.08 -16.74
CA LEU A 27 0.76 12.74 -16.44
C LEU A 27 0.14 12.70 -15.05
N PHE A 28 -1.09 12.19 -14.93
CA PHE A 28 -1.84 12.07 -13.68
C PHE A 28 -1.12 11.17 -12.65
N GLN A 29 -0.27 10.25 -13.10
CA GLN A 29 0.57 9.41 -12.23
C GLN A 29 1.52 10.23 -11.33
N LYS A 30 1.88 11.46 -11.73
CA LYS A 30 2.70 12.34 -10.88
C LYS A 30 1.91 12.80 -9.67
N VAL A 31 0.63 13.15 -9.87
CA VAL A 31 -0.30 13.50 -8.80
C VAL A 31 -0.50 12.29 -7.88
N ALA A 32 -0.82 11.13 -8.46
CA ALA A 32 -0.98 9.89 -7.73
C ALA A 32 0.23 9.56 -6.85
N LYS A 33 1.44 9.61 -7.43
CA LYS A 33 2.69 9.37 -6.69
C LYS A 33 2.86 10.33 -5.53
N GLN A 34 2.60 11.63 -5.75
CA GLN A 34 2.72 12.65 -4.70
C GLN A 34 1.77 12.37 -3.54
N LEU A 35 0.51 12.05 -3.82
CA LEU A 35 -0.48 11.71 -2.79
C LEU A 35 -0.11 10.43 -2.04
N THR A 36 0.22 9.37 -2.78
CA THR A 36 0.61 8.07 -2.20
C THR A 36 1.81 8.19 -1.27
N GLN A 37 2.82 9.00 -1.63
CA GLN A 37 4.02 9.19 -0.79
C GLN A 37 3.75 9.99 0.50
N HIS A 38 2.57 10.64 0.61
CA HIS A 38 2.12 11.39 1.79
C HIS A 38 0.94 10.72 2.50
N GLN A 39 0.64 9.46 2.18
CA GLN A 39 -0.48 8.68 2.75
C GLN A 39 -1.85 9.36 2.60
N LEU A 40 -2.02 10.18 1.57
CA LEU A 40 -3.30 10.74 1.15
C LEU A 40 -3.90 9.82 0.09
N ASP A 41 -4.84 9.00 0.51
CA ASP A 41 -5.44 8.01 -0.37
C ASP A 41 -6.44 8.64 -1.34
N PHE A 42 -6.60 8.04 -2.51
CA PHE A 42 -7.42 8.59 -3.60
C PHE A 42 -7.95 7.48 -4.50
N ASP A 43 -9.01 7.79 -5.24
CA ASP A 43 -9.47 6.99 -6.37
C ASP A 43 -9.32 7.76 -7.68
N PHE A 44 -9.05 7.04 -8.77
CA PHE A 44 -9.15 7.61 -10.11
C PHE A 44 -10.61 7.66 -10.55
N VAL A 45 -11.03 8.85 -10.98
CA VAL A 45 -12.39 9.08 -11.50
C VAL A 45 -12.29 9.41 -12.99
N PRO A 46 -12.85 8.58 -13.89
CA PRO A 46 -12.93 8.90 -15.30
C PRO A 46 -13.77 10.16 -15.57
N ALA A 47 -13.34 10.98 -16.52
CA ALA A 47 -14.04 12.20 -16.89
C ALA A 47 -15.49 11.93 -17.34
N ASP A 48 -15.73 10.82 -18.03
CA ASP A 48 -17.04 10.39 -18.51
C ASP A 48 -18.07 10.26 -17.37
N LEU A 49 -17.69 9.71 -16.22
CA LEU A 49 -18.58 9.61 -15.07
C LEU A 49 -19.11 10.97 -14.61
N LEU A 50 -18.27 12.00 -14.71
CA LEU A 50 -18.65 13.36 -14.34
C LEU A 50 -19.54 13.99 -15.43
N VAL A 51 -19.20 13.83 -16.70
CA VAL A 51 -19.94 14.38 -17.84
C VAL A 51 -21.34 13.75 -17.94
N GLU A 52 -21.43 12.43 -17.79
CA GLU A 52 -22.69 11.69 -17.80
C GLU A 52 -23.57 11.93 -16.56
N GLY A 53 -23.03 12.55 -15.53
CA GLY A 53 -23.78 12.87 -14.31
C GLY A 53 -23.98 11.70 -13.36
N LEU A 54 -23.11 10.69 -13.42
CA LEU A 54 -23.11 9.51 -12.55
C LEU A 54 -22.45 9.82 -11.19
N HIS A 55 -22.80 10.96 -10.60
CA HIS A 55 -22.25 11.47 -9.34
C HIS A 55 -23.26 12.38 -8.64
N GLU A 56 -23.01 12.65 -7.37
CA GLU A 56 -23.73 13.64 -6.57
C GLU A 56 -22.73 14.53 -5.84
N VAL A 57 -23.12 15.78 -5.54
CA VAL A 57 -22.41 16.64 -4.61
C VAL A 57 -23.30 16.90 -3.41
N LYS A 58 -22.89 16.42 -2.24
CA LYS A 58 -23.57 16.61 -0.96
C LYS A 58 -22.54 17.06 0.08
N GLU A 59 -22.90 18.04 0.90
CA GLU A 59 -22.04 18.51 1.98
C GLU A 59 -20.61 18.88 1.50
N ARG A 60 -20.53 19.49 0.32
CA ARG A 60 -19.26 19.86 -0.34
C ARG A 60 -18.34 18.68 -0.68
N ARG A 61 -18.88 17.45 -0.75
CA ARG A 61 -18.15 16.25 -1.13
C ARG A 61 -18.73 15.67 -2.42
N LEU A 62 -17.85 15.11 -3.23
CA LEU A 62 -18.22 14.37 -4.44
C LEU A 62 -18.54 12.92 -4.06
N TRP A 63 -19.72 12.44 -4.41
CA TRP A 63 -20.16 11.07 -4.17
C TRP A 63 -20.28 10.30 -5.48
N ILE A 64 -19.60 9.16 -5.55
CA ILE A 64 -19.64 8.23 -6.69
C ILE A 64 -19.73 6.81 -6.13
N ASN A 65 -20.76 6.05 -6.51
CA ASN A 65 -20.95 4.65 -6.10
C ASN A 65 -20.81 4.40 -4.58
N GLY A 66 -21.28 5.33 -3.76
CA GLY A 66 -21.22 5.22 -2.30
C GLY A 66 -19.88 5.63 -1.67
N VAL A 67 -18.87 5.99 -2.46
CA VAL A 67 -17.62 6.57 -2.00
C VAL A 67 -17.70 8.10 -2.05
N SER A 68 -17.14 8.78 -1.04
CA SER A 68 -17.14 10.24 -0.99
C SER A 68 -15.74 10.83 -0.97
N PHE A 69 -15.51 11.86 -1.77
CA PHE A 69 -14.24 12.54 -1.91
C PHE A 69 -14.36 14.00 -1.47
N GLY A 70 -13.41 14.49 -0.69
CA GLY A 70 -13.39 15.86 -0.20
C GLY A 70 -12.85 16.89 -1.19
N ALA A 71 -12.17 16.44 -2.24
CA ALA A 71 -11.65 17.27 -3.32
C ALA A 71 -11.60 16.49 -4.63
N LEU A 72 -11.66 17.20 -5.75
CA LEU A 72 -11.36 16.68 -7.08
C LEU A 72 -10.07 17.33 -7.58
N VAL A 73 -9.06 16.50 -7.86
CA VAL A 73 -7.72 16.92 -8.25
C VAL A 73 -7.48 16.58 -9.73
N LEU A 74 -6.99 17.54 -10.48
CA LEU A 74 -6.67 17.41 -11.89
C LEU A 74 -5.19 17.72 -12.13
N SER A 75 -4.49 16.84 -12.85
CA SER A 75 -3.16 17.19 -13.40
C SER A 75 -3.28 18.26 -14.47
N TYR A 76 -2.22 19.06 -14.66
CA TYR A 76 -2.21 20.10 -15.69
C TYR A 76 -2.56 19.54 -17.08
N SER A 77 -3.49 20.21 -17.74
CA SER A 77 -3.81 20.02 -19.16
C SER A 77 -4.09 21.38 -19.78
N GLN A 78 -3.29 21.74 -20.79
CA GLN A 78 -3.41 23.02 -21.47
C GLN A 78 -4.76 23.18 -22.16
N ILE A 79 -5.30 22.07 -22.66
CA ILE A 79 -6.54 22.02 -23.44
C ILE A 79 -7.46 20.97 -22.80
N LEU A 80 -8.71 21.35 -22.58
CA LEU A 80 -9.73 20.45 -22.03
C LEU A 80 -11.05 20.55 -22.84
N PRO A 81 -11.87 19.48 -22.88
CA PRO A 81 -13.21 19.52 -23.43
C PRO A 81 -14.09 20.53 -22.68
N MET A 82 -14.94 21.27 -23.42
CA MET A 82 -15.78 22.31 -22.83
C MET A 82 -16.89 21.74 -21.95
N ASP A 83 -17.45 20.60 -22.30
CA ASP A 83 -18.44 19.87 -21.49
C ASP A 83 -17.88 19.46 -20.13
N LEU A 84 -16.65 18.92 -20.10
CA LEU A 84 -15.95 18.64 -18.86
C LEU A 84 -15.71 19.92 -18.03
N LEU A 85 -15.22 21.01 -18.64
CA LEU A 85 -14.99 22.27 -17.94
C LEU A 85 -16.28 22.84 -17.34
N ASN A 86 -17.38 22.79 -18.08
CA ASN A 86 -18.69 23.18 -17.56
C ASN A 86 -19.14 22.33 -16.38
N LYS A 87 -18.91 21.03 -16.44
CA LYS A 87 -19.23 20.12 -15.34
C LYS A 87 -18.38 20.42 -14.11
N LEU A 88 -17.08 20.59 -14.26
CA LEU A 88 -16.17 20.99 -13.18
C LEU A 88 -16.61 22.30 -12.52
N ALA A 89 -17.04 23.27 -13.31
CA ALA A 89 -17.56 24.53 -12.81
C ALA A 89 -18.85 24.35 -11.99
N VAL A 90 -19.74 23.44 -12.39
CA VAL A 90 -20.93 23.10 -11.59
C VAL A 90 -20.55 22.47 -10.26
N LEU A 91 -19.58 21.54 -10.27
CA LEU A 91 -19.08 20.93 -9.04
C LEU A 91 -18.48 21.98 -8.09
N ALA A 92 -17.67 22.90 -8.60
CA ALA A 92 -17.05 23.97 -7.83
C ALA A 92 -18.10 24.94 -7.25
N ARG A 93 -19.14 25.32 -8.02
CA ARG A 93 -20.25 26.14 -7.54
C ARG A 93 -21.06 25.46 -6.42
N ASN A 94 -21.13 24.13 -6.44
CA ASN A 94 -21.76 23.35 -5.38
C ASN A 94 -20.84 23.16 -4.16
N GLY A 95 -19.69 23.84 -4.14
CA GLY A 95 -18.78 23.91 -3.02
C GLY A 95 -17.73 22.80 -2.96
N LEU A 96 -17.64 21.92 -3.95
CA LEU A 96 -16.55 20.94 -4.05
C LEU A 96 -15.25 21.67 -4.41
N PRO A 97 -14.13 21.49 -3.66
CA PRO A 97 -12.83 21.94 -4.09
C PRO A 97 -12.40 21.23 -5.38
N VAL A 98 -12.20 21.99 -6.45
CA VAL A 98 -11.66 21.50 -7.73
C VAL A 98 -10.28 22.11 -7.92
N ILE A 99 -9.24 21.29 -7.80
CA ILE A 99 -7.85 21.72 -7.71
C ILE A 99 -7.09 21.29 -8.97
N PHE A 100 -6.61 22.25 -9.72
CA PHE A 100 -5.68 22.03 -10.83
C PHE A 100 -4.22 22.07 -10.33
N VAL A 101 -3.45 21.06 -10.68
CA VAL A 101 -2.05 20.95 -10.29
C VAL A 101 -1.15 21.56 -11.36
N ASP A 102 -0.22 22.42 -10.92
CA ASP A 102 0.80 23.09 -11.74
C ASP A 102 0.26 24.03 -12.85
N GLY A 103 -1.05 24.24 -12.97
CA GLY A 103 -1.62 25.22 -13.89
C GLY A 103 -3.09 24.99 -14.22
N LEU A 104 -3.79 26.06 -14.54
CA LEU A 104 -5.14 26.04 -15.06
C LEU A 104 -5.13 25.79 -16.57
N PRO A 105 -6.22 25.26 -17.17
CA PRO A 105 -6.32 25.12 -18.62
C PRO A 105 -6.32 26.50 -19.31
N GLU A 106 -5.70 26.57 -20.48
CA GLU A 106 -5.57 27.82 -21.23
C GLU A 106 -6.70 28.00 -22.26
N ARG A 107 -7.25 26.89 -22.77
CA ARG A 107 -8.31 26.92 -23.78
C ARG A 107 -9.17 25.66 -23.76
N ALA A 108 -10.39 25.80 -24.25
CA ALA A 108 -11.25 24.66 -24.55
C ALA A 108 -10.89 24.04 -25.91
N CYS A 109 -11.19 22.75 -26.09
CA CYS A 109 -11.04 22.07 -27.39
C CYS A 109 -11.85 22.77 -28.50
N SER A 110 -13.01 23.33 -28.17
CA SER A 110 -13.90 24.09 -29.07
C SER A 110 -13.44 25.52 -29.33
N GLY A 111 -12.37 26.01 -28.65
CA GLY A 111 -11.86 27.35 -28.79
C GLY A 111 -12.60 28.45 -28.01
N GLU A 112 -13.56 28.09 -27.19
CA GLU A 112 -14.31 29.02 -26.35
C GLU A 112 -13.44 29.64 -25.24
N SER A 113 -13.85 30.83 -24.78
CA SER A 113 -13.19 31.54 -23.70
C SER A 113 -13.46 30.87 -22.33
N LEU A 114 -12.43 30.71 -21.53
CA LEU A 114 -12.50 30.14 -20.18
C LEU A 114 -12.61 31.19 -19.07
N SER A 115 -12.57 32.48 -19.40
CA SER A 115 -12.46 33.59 -18.42
C SER A 115 -13.51 33.58 -17.30
N SER A 116 -14.71 33.07 -17.56
CA SER A 116 -15.79 32.97 -16.60
C SER A 116 -15.73 31.71 -15.71
N LEU A 117 -14.99 30.69 -16.14
CA LEU A 117 -14.89 29.41 -15.43
C LEU A 117 -13.64 29.35 -14.54
N LEU A 118 -12.50 29.87 -15.00
CA LEU A 118 -11.22 29.75 -14.29
C LEU A 118 -11.24 30.28 -12.86
N PRO A 119 -11.96 31.38 -12.50
CA PRO A 119 -12.02 31.85 -11.12
C PRO A 119 -12.74 30.91 -10.14
N LEU A 120 -13.42 29.90 -10.64
CA LEU A 120 -14.11 28.87 -9.80
C LEU A 120 -13.16 27.77 -9.35
N PHE A 121 -12.00 27.65 -9.97
CA PHE A 121 -11.06 26.57 -9.72
C PHE A 121 -9.92 27.03 -8.84
N GLU A 122 -9.43 26.11 -8.03
CA GLU A 122 -8.21 26.31 -7.27
C GLU A 122 -7.00 25.83 -8.09
N GLN A 123 -5.83 26.41 -7.83
CA GLN A 123 -4.57 25.97 -8.37
C GLN A 123 -3.57 25.73 -7.25
N ALA A 124 -2.83 24.64 -7.35
CA ALA A 124 -1.76 24.33 -6.41
C ALA A 124 -0.55 23.73 -7.14
N PRO A 125 0.69 24.09 -6.77
CA PRO A 125 1.87 23.37 -7.22
C PRO A 125 1.81 21.91 -6.76
N LEU A 126 2.34 20.98 -7.58
CA LEU A 126 2.37 19.55 -7.23
C LEU A 126 3.03 19.30 -5.87
N SER A 127 4.12 20.00 -5.57
CA SER A 127 4.84 19.88 -4.29
C SER A 127 4.05 20.36 -3.07
N GLN A 128 3.04 21.21 -3.24
CA GLN A 128 2.20 21.75 -2.17
C GLN A 128 0.83 21.08 -2.07
N LEU A 129 0.50 20.19 -3.01
CA LEU A 129 -0.78 19.51 -3.05
C LEU A 129 -1.09 18.74 -1.77
N PRO A 130 -0.17 17.94 -1.18
CA PRO A 130 -0.43 17.25 0.08
C PRO A 130 -0.78 18.21 1.22
N GLU A 131 0.01 19.26 1.40
CA GLU A 131 -0.24 20.28 2.44
C GLU A 131 -1.60 20.97 2.23
N ARG A 132 -1.98 21.22 0.98
CA ARG A 132 -3.29 21.82 0.65
C ARG A 132 -4.45 20.91 1.05
N LEU A 133 -4.37 19.61 0.78
CA LEU A 133 -5.40 18.64 1.17
C LEU A 133 -5.46 18.45 2.68
N THR A 134 -4.30 18.39 3.35
CA THR A 134 -4.22 18.36 4.82
C THR A 134 -4.87 19.60 5.44
N ALA A 135 -4.60 20.81 4.92
CA ALA A 135 -5.23 22.05 5.39
C ALA A 135 -6.76 22.09 5.19
N MET A 136 -7.29 21.26 4.32
CA MET A 136 -8.73 21.06 4.13
C MET A 136 -9.33 20.01 5.11
N GLY A 137 -8.51 19.38 5.95
CA GLY A 137 -8.93 18.30 6.85
C GLY A 137 -9.23 16.99 6.13
N LEU A 138 -8.59 16.73 5.00
CA LEU A 138 -8.79 15.52 4.21
C LEU A 138 -7.76 14.41 4.53
N GLU A 139 -6.97 14.62 5.56
CA GLU A 139 -5.99 13.67 6.04
C GLU A 139 -6.66 12.59 6.89
N ASP A 140 -6.54 11.35 6.49
CA ASP A 140 -7.06 10.19 7.22
C ASP A 140 -5.99 9.55 8.11
N ILE A 141 -4.74 9.65 7.68
CA ILE A 141 -3.57 9.02 8.30
C ILE A 141 -2.43 10.02 8.38
N THR A 142 -1.88 10.20 9.59
CA THR A 142 -0.71 11.05 9.84
C THR A 142 0.43 10.20 10.42
N LEU A 143 1.63 10.40 9.93
CA LEU A 143 2.83 9.71 10.41
C LEU A 143 3.69 10.61 11.30
N SER A 144 4.28 10.05 12.36
CA SER A 144 5.22 10.77 13.23
C SER A 144 6.52 11.18 12.53
N VAL A 145 6.88 10.46 11.46
CA VAL A 145 8.02 10.75 10.59
C VAL A 145 7.62 10.52 9.12
N PRO A 146 8.11 11.31 8.18
CA PRO A 146 7.85 11.09 6.76
C PRO A 146 8.32 9.70 6.30
N CYS A 147 7.42 8.92 5.71
CA CYS A 147 7.72 7.59 5.21
C CYS A 147 7.14 7.38 3.80
N PRO A 148 7.82 7.86 2.75
CA PRO A 148 7.31 7.76 1.38
C PRO A 148 7.13 6.33 0.85
N ALA A 149 7.76 5.35 1.48
CA ALA A 149 7.64 3.93 1.12
C ALA A 149 6.45 3.23 1.79
N LEU A 150 5.82 3.85 2.78
CA LEU A 150 4.64 3.28 3.43
C LEU A 150 3.40 3.50 2.56
N ARG A 151 2.72 2.41 2.21
CA ARG A 151 1.38 2.43 1.62
C ARG A 151 0.36 2.19 2.71
N ALA A 152 -0.74 2.93 2.64
CA ALA A 152 -1.83 2.79 3.58
C ALA A 152 -3.16 2.81 2.82
N LEU A 153 -4.06 1.93 3.20
CA LEU A 153 -5.43 1.87 2.68
C LEU A 153 -6.39 1.79 3.85
N HIS A 154 -7.50 2.51 3.75
CA HIS A 154 -8.57 2.48 4.75
C HIS A 154 -9.87 1.98 4.13
N TYR A 155 -10.51 1.02 4.81
CA TYR A 155 -11.82 0.48 4.44
C TYR A 155 -12.80 0.57 5.59
N LEU A 156 -14.01 1.03 5.26
CA LEU A 156 -15.16 0.99 6.17
C LEU A 156 -15.92 -0.32 5.95
N ARG A 157 -16.15 -1.08 7.01
CA ARG A 157 -16.83 -2.38 6.94
C ARG A 157 -18.36 -2.19 6.94
N PRO A 158 -19.15 -3.08 6.26
CA PRO A 158 -20.61 -2.94 6.14
C PRO A 158 -21.35 -2.94 7.48
N ARG A 159 -20.81 -3.60 8.50
CA ARG A 159 -21.39 -3.70 9.85
C ARG A 159 -20.78 -2.70 10.84
N GLY A 160 -20.14 -1.66 10.32
CA GLY A 160 -19.33 -0.74 11.09
C GLY A 160 -17.93 -1.29 11.37
N GLY A 161 -17.08 -0.42 11.90
CA GLY A 161 -15.66 -0.70 12.11
C GLY A 161 -14.79 -0.36 10.92
N HIS A 162 -13.52 -0.20 11.18
CA HIS A 162 -12.53 0.29 10.23
C HIS A 162 -11.44 -0.74 10.05
N LEU A 163 -10.92 -0.85 8.83
CA LEU A 163 -9.83 -1.73 8.49
C LEU A 163 -8.74 -0.89 7.80
N TYR A 164 -7.56 -0.88 8.39
CA TYR A 164 -6.38 -0.23 7.82
C TYR A 164 -5.36 -1.28 7.39
N LEU A 165 -4.86 -1.14 6.16
CA LEU A 165 -3.76 -1.95 5.64
C LEU A 165 -2.55 -1.05 5.49
N PHE A 166 -1.41 -1.52 5.99
CA PHE A 166 -0.12 -0.85 5.87
C PHE A 166 0.86 -1.77 5.18
N PHE A 167 1.53 -1.29 4.15
CA PHE A 167 2.52 -2.05 3.41
C PHE A 167 3.79 -1.23 3.23
N ASN A 168 4.92 -1.78 3.62
CA ASN A 168 6.22 -1.20 3.39
C ASN A 168 6.75 -1.62 2.02
N GLU A 169 6.78 -0.72 1.05
CA GLU A 169 7.31 -1.01 -0.31
C GLU A 169 8.84 -1.05 -0.38
N ASP A 170 9.54 -0.60 0.66
CA ASP A 170 11.01 -0.65 0.64
C ASP A 170 11.49 -2.09 0.84
N PRO A 171 12.24 -2.67 -0.12
CA PRO A 171 12.72 -4.05 -0.02
C PRO A 171 13.94 -4.20 0.90
N ALA A 172 14.48 -3.11 1.43
CA ALA A 172 15.74 -3.11 2.19
C ALA A 172 15.63 -2.46 3.56
N LYS A 173 14.69 -1.53 3.77
CA LYS A 173 14.58 -0.76 5.01
C LYS A 173 13.27 -1.04 5.72
N ALA A 174 13.36 -1.23 7.03
CA ALA A 174 12.18 -1.30 7.89
C ALA A 174 11.53 0.09 8.05
N VAL A 175 10.24 0.09 8.36
CA VAL A 175 9.47 1.26 8.77
C VAL A 175 9.16 1.13 10.25
N ASP A 176 9.58 2.11 11.04
CA ASP A 176 9.25 2.25 12.46
C ASP A 176 8.69 3.65 12.70
N CYS A 177 7.40 3.76 12.95
CA CYS A 177 6.75 5.04 13.19
C CYS A 177 5.47 4.90 14.02
N GLN A 178 5.00 6.02 14.54
CA GLN A 178 3.64 6.13 15.05
C GLN A 178 2.72 6.61 13.94
N VAL A 179 1.55 5.99 13.86
CA VAL A 179 0.50 6.31 12.91
C VAL A 179 -0.69 6.83 13.67
N THR A 180 -1.06 8.08 13.43
CA THR A 180 -2.30 8.66 13.95
C THR A 180 -3.39 8.49 12.90
N LEU A 181 -4.53 7.97 13.31
CA LEU A 181 -5.66 7.63 12.44
C LEU A 181 -6.84 8.56 12.72
N SER A 182 -7.64 8.86 11.71
CA SER A 182 -8.88 9.63 11.87
C SER A 182 -9.90 8.91 12.75
N HIS A 183 -9.88 7.57 12.74
CA HIS A 183 -10.74 6.72 13.56
C HIS A 183 -9.89 5.91 14.52
N GLY A 184 -10.33 5.83 15.77
CA GLY A 184 -9.62 5.17 16.84
C GLY A 184 -10.47 4.18 17.64
N GLY A 185 -9.94 3.77 18.77
CA GLY A 185 -10.53 2.79 19.68
C GLY A 185 -9.59 1.61 19.90
N GLU A 186 -10.08 0.55 20.51
CA GLU A 186 -9.32 -0.69 20.62
C GLU A 186 -9.10 -1.31 19.24
N ALA A 187 -7.87 -1.70 18.97
CA ALA A 187 -7.47 -2.28 17.70
C ALA A 187 -7.07 -3.75 17.83
N CYS A 188 -7.24 -4.50 16.78
CA CYS A 188 -6.54 -5.76 16.60
C CYS A 188 -5.63 -5.73 15.38
N PHE A 189 -4.47 -6.37 15.46
CA PHE A 189 -3.65 -6.68 14.31
C PHE A 189 -4.00 -8.07 13.80
N TYR A 190 -4.17 -8.18 12.49
CA TYR A 190 -4.40 -9.45 11.81
C TYR A 190 -3.17 -9.79 10.97
N ASP A 191 -2.66 -11.00 11.21
CA ASP A 191 -1.60 -11.61 10.43
C ASP A 191 -2.21 -12.49 9.33
N PRO A 192 -2.14 -12.09 8.06
CA PRO A 192 -2.70 -12.86 6.96
C PRO A 192 -1.90 -14.12 6.61
N TRP A 193 -0.62 -14.22 7.01
CA TRP A 193 0.20 -15.40 6.75
C TRP A 193 -0.22 -16.58 7.63
N ASP A 194 -0.39 -16.32 8.92
CA ASP A 194 -0.74 -17.33 9.88
C ASP A 194 -2.24 -17.42 10.16
N ASN A 195 -3.04 -16.52 9.54
CA ASN A 195 -4.48 -16.38 9.82
C ASN A 195 -4.77 -16.21 11.31
N LYS A 196 -4.00 -15.33 11.96
CA LYS A 196 -4.12 -15.06 13.39
C LYS A 196 -4.44 -13.58 13.64
N ALA A 197 -5.15 -13.34 14.72
CA ALA A 197 -5.45 -11.99 15.19
C ALA A 197 -4.88 -11.79 16.60
N TYR A 198 -4.38 -10.59 16.86
CA TYR A 198 -3.74 -10.19 18.11
C TYR A 198 -4.31 -8.86 18.58
N ARG A 199 -4.50 -8.71 19.88
CA ARG A 199 -4.86 -7.41 20.45
C ARG A 199 -3.69 -6.44 20.30
N ALA A 200 -3.95 -5.30 19.67
CA ALA A 200 -2.95 -4.24 19.55
C ALA A 200 -2.80 -3.52 20.91
N GLN A 201 -1.58 -3.07 21.19
CA GLN A 201 -1.33 -2.06 22.22
C GLN A 201 -1.35 -0.71 21.53
N ASN A 202 -2.44 0.03 21.65
CA ASN A 202 -2.58 1.34 21.02
C ASN A 202 -3.23 2.33 21.97
N ASP A 203 -2.94 3.60 21.76
CA ASP A 203 -3.57 4.71 22.48
C ASP A 203 -4.63 5.35 21.57
N SER A 204 -5.88 4.88 21.73
CA SER A 204 -7.05 5.38 21.00
C SER A 204 -6.84 5.51 19.50
N HIS A 205 -6.29 6.62 19.05
CA HIS A 205 -6.07 6.94 17.62
C HIS A 205 -4.64 6.66 17.13
N VAL A 206 -3.72 6.26 18.01
CA VAL A 206 -2.30 6.11 17.68
C VAL A 206 -1.90 4.63 17.70
N LEU A 207 -1.39 4.15 16.57
CA LEU A 207 -0.77 2.83 16.44
C LEU A 207 0.75 2.96 16.36
N SER A 208 1.47 2.14 17.10
CA SER A 208 2.89 1.92 16.85
C SER A 208 3.04 0.89 15.73
N LEU A 209 3.63 1.31 14.63
CA LEU A 209 3.81 0.49 13.45
C LEU A 209 5.30 0.17 13.26
N SER A 210 5.63 -1.12 13.28
CA SER A 210 6.95 -1.63 12.93
C SER A 210 6.79 -2.67 11.83
N LEU A 211 7.27 -2.36 10.63
CA LEU A 211 7.18 -3.21 9.45
C LEU A 211 8.56 -3.53 8.91
N PRO A 212 8.94 -4.78 8.79
CA PRO A 212 10.16 -5.17 8.09
C PRO A 212 10.11 -4.75 6.62
N PRO A 213 11.21 -4.86 5.87
CA PRO A 213 11.21 -4.71 4.42
C PRO A 213 10.12 -5.57 3.77
N ALA A 214 9.34 -4.99 2.86
CA ALA A 214 8.16 -5.59 2.22
C ALA A 214 7.10 -6.15 3.20
N GLY A 215 7.11 -5.68 4.45
CA GLY A 215 6.18 -6.12 5.49
C GLY A 215 4.77 -5.54 5.30
N LEU A 216 3.78 -6.32 5.73
CA LEU A 216 2.36 -5.97 5.71
C LEU A 216 1.80 -6.04 7.13
N ALA A 217 0.99 -5.06 7.51
CA ALA A 217 0.15 -5.13 8.70
C ALA A 217 -1.30 -4.79 8.35
N VAL A 218 -2.22 -5.45 9.01
CA VAL A 218 -3.65 -5.17 8.93
C VAL A 218 -4.15 -4.85 10.32
N ALA A 219 -4.68 -3.64 10.51
CA ALA A 219 -5.28 -3.21 11.77
C ALA A 219 -6.80 -3.05 11.62
N ALA A 220 -7.58 -3.63 12.55
CA ALA A 220 -9.03 -3.54 12.55
C ALA A 220 -9.52 -2.87 13.82
N PHE A 221 -10.56 -2.03 13.70
CA PHE A 221 -11.22 -1.30 14.78
C PHE A 221 -12.73 -1.57 14.78
N GLY A 222 -13.39 -1.31 15.91
CA GLY A 222 -14.83 -1.40 16.03
C GLY A 222 -15.35 -2.81 16.32
N GLY A 223 -14.51 -3.68 16.90
CA GLY A 223 -14.86 -4.99 17.43
C GLY A 223 -14.53 -5.10 18.90
N ASP A 224 -14.98 -6.17 19.54
CA ASP A 224 -14.49 -6.59 20.86
C ASP A 224 -13.29 -7.53 20.66
N TRP A 225 -12.13 -7.10 21.14
CA TRP A 225 -10.86 -7.78 20.98
C TRP A 225 -10.29 -8.31 22.30
N SER A 226 -11.07 -8.26 23.39
CA SER A 226 -10.64 -8.60 24.74
C SER A 226 -10.11 -10.04 24.87
N ASP A 227 -10.70 -10.98 24.12
CA ASP A 227 -10.31 -12.40 24.14
C ASP A 227 -9.08 -12.71 23.25
N LEU A 228 -8.60 -11.76 22.48
CA LEU A 228 -7.43 -11.97 21.63
C LEU A 228 -6.13 -11.96 22.45
N PRO A 229 -5.16 -12.81 22.10
CA PRO A 229 -3.83 -12.74 22.69
C PRO A 229 -3.17 -11.40 22.37
N ALA A 230 -2.27 -10.94 23.22
CA ALA A 230 -1.46 -9.77 22.95
C ALA A 230 -0.54 -10.06 21.73
N LEU A 231 -0.26 -9.01 20.95
CA LEU A 231 0.69 -9.10 19.85
C LEU A 231 2.04 -9.57 20.39
N PRO A 232 2.62 -10.66 19.87
CA PRO A 232 3.93 -11.11 20.32
C PRO A 232 4.98 -10.05 20.03
N SER A 233 5.79 -9.73 21.01
CA SER A 233 6.96 -8.88 20.79
C SER A 233 7.99 -9.64 19.96
N LEU A 234 8.56 -8.97 18.96
CA LEU A 234 9.77 -9.50 18.31
C LEU A 234 10.88 -9.66 19.34
N PRO A 235 11.73 -10.70 19.21
CA PRO A 235 12.86 -10.84 20.10
C PRO A 235 13.79 -9.64 19.96
N GLU A 236 14.23 -9.08 21.08
CA GLU A 236 15.17 -7.95 21.12
C GLU A 236 16.50 -8.28 20.42
N ARG A 237 16.84 -9.55 20.35
CA ARG A 237 18.07 -10.05 19.74
C ARG A 237 17.82 -11.36 19.01
N MET A 238 18.24 -11.42 17.76
CA MET A 238 18.35 -12.66 17.00
C MET A 238 19.80 -13.14 17.03
N GLU A 239 20.02 -14.37 17.45
CA GLU A 239 21.34 -15.00 17.38
C GLU A 239 21.46 -15.74 16.06
N PRO A 240 22.54 -15.50 15.26
CA PRO A 240 22.74 -16.24 14.03
C PRO A 240 23.00 -17.71 14.35
N LEU A 241 22.21 -18.60 13.78
CA LEU A 241 22.38 -20.03 13.90
C LEU A 241 23.52 -20.48 12.96
N SER A 242 24.64 -20.89 13.56
CA SER A 242 25.77 -21.41 12.79
C SER A 242 25.48 -22.83 12.31
N LEU A 243 25.03 -22.96 11.07
CA LEU A 243 24.79 -24.24 10.41
C LEU A 243 26.03 -24.64 9.59
N SER A 244 26.59 -25.78 9.91
CA SER A 244 27.67 -26.42 9.17
C SER A 244 27.18 -27.74 8.58
N ARG A 245 27.80 -28.17 7.47
CA ARG A 245 27.48 -29.45 6.79
C ARG A 245 26.07 -29.50 6.21
N TRP A 246 25.85 -28.65 5.24
CA TRP A 246 24.66 -28.70 4.44
C TRP A 246 24.66 -29.85 3.45
N LYS A 247 23.57 -30.61 3.39
CA LYS A 247 23.23 -31.43 2.23
C LYS A 247 22.41 -30.57 1.28
N VAL A 248 22.77 -30.59 0.01
CA VAL A 248 22.06 -29.82 -1.03
C VAL A 248 21.61 -30.77 -2.14
N GLU A 249 20.34 -30.78 -2.40
CA GLU A 249 19.72 -31.59 -3.45
C GLU A 249 18.94 -30.69 -4.39
N CYS A 250 18.97 -30.97 -5.68
CA CYS A 250 18.15 -30.26 -6.65
C CYS A 250 17.23 -31.20 -7.40
N ARG A 251 16.14 -30.67 -7.91
CA ARG A 251 15.16 -31.38 -8.74
C ARG A 251 14.61 -30.42 -9.77
N GLU A 252 14.71 -30.74 -11.04
CA GLU A 252 14.06 -29.97 -12.11
C GLU A 252 12.53 -30.01 -11.94
N GLY A 253 11.85 -28.95 -12.37
CA GLY A 253 10.40 -28.82 -12.18
C GLY A 253 9.58 -29.95 -12.79
N SER A 254 10.09 -30.58 -13.88
CA SER A 254 9.47 -31.68 -14.60
C SER A 254 9.88 -33.08 -14.13
N SER A 255 10.80 -33.19 -13.16
CA SER A 255 11.36 -34.46 -12.67
C SER A 255 10.86 -34.78 -11.27
N ASP A 256 10.67 -36.04 -10.94
CA ASP A 256 10.37 -36.54 -9.60
C ASP A 256 11.62 -36.93 -8.79
N SER A 257 12.79 -37.01 -9.44
CA SER A 257 14.03 -37.45 -8.81
C SER A 257 14.90 -36.31 -8.32
N TRP A 258 15.38 -36.44 -7.07
CA TRP A 258 16.35 -35.52 -6.48
C TRP A 258 17.78 -35.95 -6.78
N GLN A 259 18.61 -34.99 -7.15
CA GLN A 259 20.04 -35.18 -7.39
C GLN A 259 20.83 -34.48 -6.26
N ASP A 260 21.79 -35.21 -5.70
CA ASP A 260 22.72 -34.65 -4.69
C ASP A 260 23.78 -33.80 -5.38
N ILE A 261 23.81 -32.52 -5.04
CA ILE A 261 24.80 -31.55 -5.55
C ILE A 261 25.64 -30.95 -4.41
N THR A 262 25.72 -31.65 -3.29
CA THR A 262 26.48 -31.22 -2.11
C THR A 262 27.96 -31.01 -2.49
N GLY A 263 28.52 -29.86 -2.13
CA GLY A 263 29.90 -29.48 -2.45
C GLY A 263 30.13 -28.99 -3.90
N GLN A 264 29.13 -29.07 -4.78
CA GLN A 264 29.22 -28.54 -6.13
C GLN A 264 28.73 -27.10 -6.24
N VAL A 265 27.99 -26.62 -5.24
CA VAL A 265 27.41 -25.29 -5.20
C VAL A 265 27.74 -24.61 -3.85
N PRO A 266 27.81 -23.27 -3.81
CA PRO A 266 27.95 -22.54 -2.54
C PRO A 266 26.71 -22.80 -1.67
N CYS A 267 26.92 -23.02 -0.37
CA CYS A 267 25.82 -23.32 0.53
C CYS A 267 26.02 -22.72 1.93
N PRO A 268 25.06 -21.89 2.38
CA PRO A 268 24.03 -21.23 1.56
C PRO A 268 24.66 -20.22 0.60
N GLY A 269 24.06 -20.01 -0.57
CA GLY A 269 24.61 -19.06 -1.53
C GLY A 269 23.78 -18.88 -2.79
N ASN A 270 24.26 -18.01 -3.68
CA ASN A 270 23.57 -17.72 -4.93
C ASN A 270 23.78 -18.86 -5.95
N LEU A 271 22.74 -19.66 -6.12
CA LEU A 271 22.77 -20.79 -7.06
C LEU A 271 22.74 -20.38 -8.53
N SER A 272 22.24 -19.19 -8.88
CA SER A 272 22.17 -18.76 -10.27
C SER A 272 23.54 -18.64 -10.94
N ILE A 273 24.60 -18.48 -10.16
CA ILE A 273 25.99 -18.46 -10.64
C ILE A 273 26.47 -19.88 -10.97
N ALA A 274 26.18 -20.83 -10.11
CA ALA A 274 26.63 -22.23 -10.26
C ALA A 274 25.73 -23.02 -11.22
N LEU A 275 24.45 -22.69 -11.28
CA LEU A 275 23.42 -23.37 -12.07
C LEU A 275 22.60 -22.35 -12.90
N PRO A 276 23.22 -21.68 -13.90
CA PRO A 276 22.60 -20.53 -14.57
C PRO A 276 21.35 -20.87 -15.41
N HIS A 277 21.14 -22.15 -15.75
CA HIS A 277 20.00 -22.62 -16.56
C HIS A 277 19.04 -23.52 -15.77
N PHE A 278 19.24 -23.61 -14.44
CA PHE A 278 18.41 -24.47 -13.62
C PHE A 278 17.06 -23.79 -13.31
N SER A 279 16.00 -24.57 -13.47
CA SER A 279 14.65 -24.19 -13.05
C SER A 279 14.01 -25.37 -12.34
N GLY A 280 13.68 -25.19 -11.05
CA GLY A 280 13.15 -26.29 -10.24
C GLY A 280 13.23 -26.01 -8.74
N PHE A 281 13.39 -27.06 -7.99
CA PHE A 281 13.41 -27.04 -6.53
C PHE A 281 14.81 -27.37 -6.01
N VAL A 282 15.22 -26.65 -4.97
CA VAL A 282 16.46 -26.94 -4.24
C VAL A 282 16.13 -27.20 -2.79
N ARG A 283 16.62 -28.30 -2.26
CA ARG A 283 16.47 -28.68 -0.87
C ARG A 283 17.79 -28.50 -0.14
N TYR A 284 17.77 -27.72 0.93
CA TYR A 284 18.86 -27.55 1.85
C TYR A 284 18.53 -28.29 3.14
N THR A 285 19.39 -29.20 3.58
CA THR A 285 19.22 -29.92 4.84
C THR A 285 20.45 -29.70 5.71
N ALA A 286 20.23 -29.26 6.95
CA ALA A 286 21.28 -29.14 7.94
C ALA A 286 20.78 -29.63 9.31
N CYS A 287 21.70 -30.07 10.16
CA CYS A 287 21.41 -30.44 11.54
C CYS A 287 22.04 -29.42 12.48
N PHE A 288 21.33 -29.08 13.53
CA PHE A 288 21.82 -28.23 14.61
C PHE A 288 21.34 -28.77 15.95
N TYR A 289 22.03 -28.38 16.99
CA TYR A 289 21.69 -28.75 18.35
C TYR A 289 21.25 -27.50 19.11
N VAL A 290 20.21 -27.65 19.89
CA VAL A 290 19.63 -26.62 20.76
C VAL A 290 19.70 -27.14 22.18
N SER A 291 20.05 -26.29 23.13
CA SER A 291 19.93 -26.66 24.55
C SER A 291 18.47 -26.72 24.95
N GLU A 292 18.09 -27.62 25.86
CA GLU A 292 16.70 -27.77 26.34
C GLU A 292 16.15 -26.50 27.00
N SER A 293 17.01 -25.56 27.39
CA SER A 293 16.66 -24.27 27.98
C SER A 293 16.34 -23.18 26.96
N GLU A 294 16.62 -23.40 25.67
CA GLU A 294 16.41 -22.41 24.61
C GLU A 294 15.11 -22.69 23.85
N ALA A 295 14.17 -21.78 23.99
CA ALA A 295 12.93 -21.80 23.20
C ALA A 295 13.09 -20.87 22.00
N PHE A 296 13.29 -21.44 20.80
CA PHE A 296 13.26 -20.67 19.56
C PHE A 296 11.83 -20.41 19.15
N ARG A 297 11.54 -19.16 18.78
CA ARG A 297 10.22 -18.72 18.31
C ARG A 297 10.21 -18.23 16.88
N TRP A 298 11.39 -17.86 16.36
CA TRP A 298 11.55 -17.25 15.05
C TRP A 298 12.72 -17.88 14.30
N LEU A 299 12.50 -18.11 13.02
CA LEU A 299 13.55 -18.54 12.10
C LEU A 299 13.57 -17.57 10.93
N ASP A 300 14.63 -16.76 10.85
CA ASP A 300 14.87 -15.87 9.71
C ASP A 300 15.77 -16.60 8.70
N LEU A 301 15.25 -16.77 7.48
CA LEU A 301 15.98 -17.40 6.37
C LEU A 301 16.90 -16.41 5.65
N GLY A 302 16.85 -15.13 6.00
CA GLY A 302 17.60 -14.07 5.34
C GLY A 302 17.14 -13.82 3.92
N ARG A 303 18.09 -13.80 2.98
CA ARG A 303 17.74 -13.56 1.56
C ARG A 303 17.41 -14.88 0.87
N VAL A 304 16.15 -15.02 0.49
CA VAL A 304 15.64 -16.11 -0.34
C VAL A 304 15.37 -15.57 -1.74
N GLY A 305 15.74 -16.31 -2.77
CA GLY A 305 15.46 -15.95 -4.14
C GLY A 305 14.17 -16.64 -4.60
N GLU A 306 13.04 -16.08 -4.21
CA GLU A 306 11.63 -16.26 -4.56
C GLU A 306 10.78 -16.95 -3.48
N THR A 307 10.80 -18.26 -3.33
CA THR A 307 9.94 -18.96 -2.38
C THR A 307 10.70 -19.94 -1.50
N ALA A 308 10.27 -20.08 -0.25
CA ALA A 308 10.82 -21.06 0.68
C ALA A 308 9.71 -21.81 1.40
N GLN A 309 9.95 -23.10 1.61
CA GLN A 309 9.13 -23.96 2.47
C GLN A 309 10.07 -24.62 3.49
N VAL A 310 9.67 -24.64 4.75
CA VAL A 310 10.54 -25.01 5.87
C VAL A 310 9.97 -26.18 6.63
N TRP A 311 10.85 -27.12 7.00
CA TRP A 311 10.55 -28.24 7.89
C TRP A 311 11.56 -28.31 9.02
N ILE A 312 11.13 -28.58 10.23
CA ILE A 312 12.00 -28.91 11.36
C ILE A 312 11.57 -30.28 11.90
N ASN A 313 12.53 -31.21 11.97
CA ASN A 313 12.31 -32.58 12.43
C ASN A 313 11.14 -33.29 11.72
N GLY A 314 10.96 -33.02 10.42
CA GLY A 314 9.90 -33.58 9.60
C GLY A 314 8.54 -32.90 9.73
N GLN A 315 8.41 -31.92 10.62
CA GLN A 315 7.20 -31.10 10.73
C GLN A 315 7.31 -29.86 9.83
N GLU A 316 6.31 -29.64 8.99
CA GLU A 316 6.22 -28.44 8.17
C GLU A 316 5.88 -27.22 9.03
N LEU A 317 6.66 -26.15 8.90
CA LEU A 317 6.42 -24.88 9.56
C LEU A 317 5.66 -23.89 8.69
N GLY A 318 5.62 -24.12 7.38
CA GLY A 318 4.94 -23.30 6.42
C GLY A 318 5.79 -22.88 5.23
N ALA A 319 5.19 -22.07 4.36
CA ALA A 319 5.84 -21.52 3.18
C ALA A 319 5.81 -19.99 3.21
N ARG A 320 6.83 -19.38 2.63
CA ARG A 320 6.91 -17.95 2.36
C ARG A 320 7.14 -17.74 0.87
N ILE A 321 6.32 -16.92 0.25
CA ILE A 321 6.36 -16.64 -1.19
C ILE A 321 6.82 -15.21 -1.50
N SER A 322 7.10 -14.43 -0.48
CA SER A 322 7.60 -13.06 -0.55
C SER A 322 8.33 -12.69 0.74
N LEU A 323 9.02 -11.57 0.74
CA LEU A 323 9.57 -10.96 1.94
C LEU A 323 8.47 -10.60 2.97
N PRO A 324 8.78 -10.64 4.28
CA PRO A 324 9.99 -11.18 4.91
C PRO A 324 9.96 -12.71 4.95
N TYR A 325 11.12 -13.33 4.81
CA TYR A 325 11.28 -14.79 4.91
C TYR A 325 11.58 -15.22 6.34
N ALA A 326 10.64 -14.93 7.25
CA ALA A 326 10.77 -15.23 8.67
C ALA A 326 9.46 -15.79 9.25
#